data_bb1d2386527732f71fb76a0d593937e9
#
_entry.id   bb1d2386527732f71fb76a0d593937e9
#
_cell.length_a   1.000
_cell.length_b   1.000
_cell.length_c   1.000
_cell.angle_alpha   90.00
_cell.angle_beta   90.00
_cell.angle_gamma   90.00
#
_symmetry.space_group_name_H-M   'P 1'
#
loop_
_entity.id
_entity.type
_entity.pdbx_description
1 polymer ?
#
loop_
_entity_poly.entity_id
_entity_poly.type
_entity_poly.pdbx_seq_one_letter_code
_entity_poly.pdbx_strand_id
1 'polypeptide(L)'
;MKKNYLLITISVLLISVFIYGVLVGTYKIFPYDALDSIKSITLNEKIKSDQQNIVYENNVSKLIHIKNNDDIFKIKNNLIDFIWKNNGFPDSKLPNTVNVDISNSLYDDFLNLERIDQLNIEMEYSINSISYLFIPESSNNKLIIYHQGHGGDFYKGKETIQFFLEKNYSVLAFSMPLLGMNNQPLVEISNIGTIKLTSHEHLRFLESS
;
A
#
# COMPACT_ATOMS: atom_id res chain seq x y z
N MET A 1 -45.50 -33.06 -20.22
CA MET A 1 -44.45 -33.46 -19.25
C MET A 1 -43.01 -33.34 -19.81
N LYS A 2 -42.64 -33.89 -20.98
CA LYS A 2 -41.24 -33.84 -21.48
C LYS A 2 -40.66 -32.43 -21.66
N LYS A 3 -41.43 -31.43 -22.02
CA LYS A 3 -40.98 -30.03 -22.21
C LYS A 3 -40.53 -29.36 -20.92
N ASN A 4 -41.16 -29.67 -19.80
CA ASN A 4 -40.78 -29.08 -18.49
C ASN A 4 -39.48 -29.69 -17.95
N TYR A 5 -39.23 -30.97 -18.16
CA TYR A 5 -37.96 -31.59 -17.80
C TYR A 5 -36.79 -31.00 -18.58
N LEU A 6 -37.01 -30.75 -19.89
CA LEU A 6 -35.98 -30.13 -20.72
C LEU A 6 -35.62 -28.72 -20.21
N LEU A 7 -36.61 -27.90 -19.86
CA LEU A 7 -36.36 -26.55 -19.30
C LEU A 7 -35.63 -26.61 -17.97
N ILE A 8 -35.99 -27.51 -17.10
CA ILE A 8 -35.32 -27.70 -15.79
C ILE A 8 -33.86 -28.12 -16.03
N THR A 9 -33.60 -29.06 -16.94
CA THR A 9 -32.24 -29.53 -17.24
C THR A 9 -31.37 -28.40 -17.80
N ILE A 10 -31.92 -27.58 -18.70
CA ILE A 10 -31.21 -26.42 -19.27
C ILE A 10 -30.90 -25.40 -18.17
N SER A 11 -31.85 -25.11 -17.29
CA SER A 11 -31.65 -24.16 -16.17
C SER A 11 -30.55 -24.62 -15.22
N VAL A 12 -30.57 -25.91 -14.85
CA VAL A 12 -29.51 -26.50 -14.00
C VAL A 12 -28.14 -26.41 -14.66
N LEU A 13 -28.07 -26.71 -15.97
CA LEU A 13 -26.81 -26.61 -16.72
C LEU A 13 -26.28 -25.17 -16.74
N LEU A 14 -27.13 -24.19 -17.01
CA LEU A 14 -26.73 -22.78 -17.03
C LEU A 14 -26.22 -22.30 -15.66
N ILE A 15 -26.90 -22.70 -14.57
CA ILE A 15 -26.47 -22.37 -13.22
C ILE A 15 -25.09 -23.01 -12.93
N SER A 16 -24.90 -24.29 -13.31
CA SER A 16 -23.64 -24.99 -13.12
C SER A 16 -22.50 -24.33 -13.88
N VAL A 17 -22.71 -23.93 -15.13
CA VAL A 17 -21.71 -23.21 -15.94
C VAL A 17 -21.38 -21.83 -15.32
N PHE A 18 -22.38 -21.13 -14.82
CA PHE A 18 -22.19 -19.84 -14.15
C PHE A 18 -21.34 -20.01 -12.88
N ILE A 19 -21.70 -20.97 -12.01
CA ILE A 19 -20.94 -21.26 -10.79
C ILE A 19 -19.49 -21.64 -11.13
N TYR A 20 -19.31 -22.50 -12.14
CA TYR A 20 -17.98 -22.88 -12.59
C TYR A 20 -17.18 -21.66 -13.09
N GLY A 21 -17.79 -20.76 -13.86
CA GLY A 21 -17.15 -19.52 -14.30
C GLY A 21 -16.70 -18.62 -13.13
N VAL A 22 -17.53 -18.51 -12.07
CA VAL A 22 -17.18 -17.79 -10.86
C VAL A 22 -15.99 -18.45 -10.16
N LEU A 23 -15.97 -19.78 -10.04
CA LEU A 23 -14.87 -20.52 -9.43
C LEU A 23 -13.56 -20.34 -10.23
N VAL A 24 -13.64 -20.43 -11.57
CA VAL A 24 -12.47 -20.16 -12.45
C VAL A 24 -11.92 -18.77 -12.21
N GLY A 25 -12.76 -17.75 -12.15
CA GLY A 25 -12.33 -16.37 -11.96
C GLY A 25 -11.77 -16.09 -10.56
N THR A 26 -12.38 -16.66 -9.52
CA THR A 26 -12.03 -16.40 -8.11
C THR A 26 -10.82 -17.21 -7.67
N TYR A 27 -10.79 -18.50 -8.00
CA TYR A 27 -9.76 -19.42 -7.51
C TYR A 27 -8.70 -19.79 -8.55
N LYS A 28 -8.78 -19.18 -9.75
CA LYS A 28 -7.83 -19.40 -10.86
C LYS A 28 -7.62 -20.88 -11.21
N ILE A 29 -8.71 -21.67 -11.13
CA ILE A 29 -8.68 -23.08 -11.53
C ILE A 29 -8.74 -23.22 -13.06
N PHE A 30 -8.44 -24.42 -13.58
CA PHE A 30 -8.54 -24.70 -15.01
C PHE A 30 -9.93 -24.26 -15.57
N PRO A 31 -10.01 -23.56 -16.71
CA PRO A 31 -8.96 -23.23 -17.68
C PRO A 31 -8.39 -21.78 -17.53
N TYR A 32 -8.31 -21.20 -16.32
CA TYR A 32 -7.91 -19.82 -16.06
C TYR A 32 -6.60 -19.44 -16.77
N ASP A 33 -5.55 -20.26 -16.62
CA ASP A 33 -4.23 -19.96 -17.21
C ASP A 33 -4.26 -19.91 -18.73
N ALA A 34 -5.08 -20.77 -19.38
CA ALA A 34 -5.27 -20.75 -20.81
C ALA A 34 -5.98 -19.47 -21.26
N LEU A 35 -7.00 -19.04 -20.54
CA LEU A 35 -7.74 -17.81 -20.81
C LEU A 35 -6.87 -16.57 -20.59
N ASP A 36 -6.08 -16.55 -19.53
CA ASP A 36 -5.17 -15.45 -19.23
C ASP A 36 -4.05 -15.35 -20.26
N SER A 37 -3.53 -16.48 -20.74
CA SER A 37 -2.56 -16.53 -21.82
C SER A 37 -3.12 -15.97 -23.14
N ILE A 38 -4.34 -16.33 -23.50
CA ILE A 38 -5.03 -15.78 -24.70
C ILE A 38 -5.24 -14.27 -24.53
N LYS A 39 -5.70 -13.84 -23.35
CA LYS A 39 -5.89 -12.42 -23.04
C LYS A 39 -4.58 -11.65 -23.15
N SER A 40 -3.49 -12.18 -22.62
CA SER A 40 -2.17 -11.54 -22.65
C SER A 40 -1.63 -11.38 -24.07
N ILE A 41 -1.82 -12.39 -24.92
CA ILE A 41 -1.46 -12.32 -26.34
C ILE A 41 -2.26 -11.23 -27.05
N THR A 42 -3.57 -11.22 -26.88
CA THR A 42 -4.46 -10.24 -27.51
C THR A 42 -4.18 -8.81 -27.04
N LEU A 43 -3.92 -8.62 -25.73
CA LEU A 43 -3.57 -7.31 -25.17
C LEU A 43 -2.18 -6.85 -25.65
N ASN A 44 -1.20 -7.75 -25.70
CA ASN A 44 0.14 -7.42 -26.17
C ASN A 44 0.16 -7.04 -27.66
N GLU A 45 -0.64 -7.69 -28.49
CA GLU A 45 -0.80 -7.28 -29.90
C GLU A 45 -1.45 -5.89 -30.00
N LYS A 46 -2.48 -5.62 -29.20
CA LYS A 46 -3.14 -4.31 -29.18
C LYS A 46 -2.20 -3.20 -28.67
N ILE A 47 -1.46 -3.49 -27.58
CA ILE A 47 -0.48 -2.54 -27.05
C ILE A 47 0.63 -2.27 -28.06
N LYS A 48 1.11 -3.30 -28.79
CA LYS A 48 2.12 -3.13 -29.84
C LYS A 48 1.61 -2.32 -31.03
N SER A 49 0.32 -2.42 -31.38
CA SER A 49 -0.25 -1.62 -32.46
C SER A 49 -0.42 -0.14 -32.10
N ASP A 50 -0.64 0.15 -30.81
CA ASP A 50 -0.83 1.52 -30.31
C ASP A 50 0.48 2.17 -29.83
N GLN A 51 1.52 1.39 -29.57
CA GLN A 51 2.85 1.92 -29.29
C GLN A 51 3.48 2.39 -30.63
N GLN A 52 3.32 3.65 -30.95
CA GLN A 52 4.33 4.32 -31.77
C GLN A 52 5.67 4.09 -31.07
N ASN A 53 6.62 3.50 -31.79
CA ASN A 53 8.00 3.39 -31.33
C ASN A 53 8.60 4.80 -31.18
N ILE A 54 8.20 5.51 -30.14
CA ILE A 54 8.87 6.72 -29.72
C ILE A 54 10.16 6.22 -29.05
N VAL A 55 11.18 6.05 -29.85
CA VAL A 55 12.52 5.84 -29.35
C VAL A 55 12.92 7.16 -28.69
N TYR A 56 12.71 7.23 -27.40
CA TYR A 56 13.33 8.30 -26.61
C TYR A 56 14.84 8.00 -26.59
N GLU A 57 15.61 8.61 -27.47
CA GLU A 57 17.05 8.72 -27.29
C GLU A 57 17.31 9.65 -26.08
N ASN A 58 17.03 9.13 -24.90
CA ASN A 58 17.34 9.83 -23.67
C ASN A 58 18.84 9.67 -23.41
N ASN A 59 19.60 10.68 -23.75
CA ASN A 59 20.96 10.79 -23.25
C ASN A 59 20.85 11.10 -21.73
N VAL A 60 20.83 10.03 -20.92
CA VAL A 60 20.70 10.12 -19.47
C VAL A 60 21.72 11.07 -18.86
N SER A 61 22.93 11.15 -19.43
CA SER A 61 23.98 12.07 -18.98
C SER A 61 23.58 13.55 -19.12
N LYS A 62 22.68 13.89 -20.04
CA LYS A 62 22.15 15.25 -20.19
C LYS A 62 21.06 15.57 -19.17
N LEU A 63 20.44 14.56 -18.57
CA LEU A 63 19.40 14.71 -17.55
C LEU A 63 20.01 14.81 -16.15
N ILE A 64 21.27 14.40 -15.98
CA ILE A 64 21.96 14.50 -14.69
C ILE A 64 22.58 15.88 -14.57
N HIS A 65 21.95 16.73 -13.81
CA HIS A 65 22.40 18.10 -13.56
C HIS A 65 23.28 18.24 -12.31
N ILE A 66 23.51 17.14 -11.58
CA ILE A 66 24.34 17.11 -10.37
C ILE A 66 25.80 16.98 -10.78
N LYS A 67 26.59 18.02 -10.54
CA LYS A 67 28.01 18.06 -10.85
C LYS A 67 28.88 18.19 -9.59
N ASN A 68 28.34 18.67 -8.51
CA ASN A 68 28.98 18.89 -7.24
C ASN A 68 27.99 18.79 -6.07
N ASN A 69 28.52 18.89 -4.85
CA ASN A 69 27.69 18.78 -3.65
C ASN A 69 26.66 19.93 -3.52
N ASP A 70 26.95 21.11 -4.03
CA ASP A 70 26.02 22.25 -3.96
C ASP A 70 24.80 22.01 -4.82
N ASP A 71 24.98 21.34 -5.97
CA ASP A 71 23.86 20.93 -6.83
C ASP A 71 22.92 19.96 -6.10
N ILE A 72 23.47 19.04 -5.26
CA ILE A 72 22.67 18.12 -4.44
C ILE A 72 21.80 18.89 -3.45
N PHE A 73 22.38 19.85 -2.73
CA PHE A 73 21.64 20.68 -1.79
C PHE A 73 20.56 21.50 -2.49
N LYS A 74 20.86 22.09 -3.63
CA LYS A 74 19.89 22.85 -4.41
C LYS A 74 18.72 22.00 -4.89
N ILE A 75 19.01 20.80 -5.45
CA ILE A 75 17.96 19.89 -5.93
C ILE A 75 17.13 19.37 -4.75
N LYS A 76 17.78 19.03 -3.63
CA LYS A 76 17.08 18.62 -2.41
C LYS A 76 16.11 19.72 -1.93
N ASN A 77 16.57 20.96 -1.86
CA ASN A 77 15.71 22.05 -1.41
C ASN A 77 14.57 22.31 -2.39
N ASN A 78 14.82 22.30 -3.69
CA ASN A 78 13.77 22.40 -4.70
C ASN A 78 12.73 21.27 -4.58
N LEU A 79 13.18 20.06 -4.27
CA LEU A 79 12.26 18.93 -4.05
C LEU A 79 11.45 19.10 -2.77
N ILE A 80 12.05 19.57 -1.69
CA ILE A 80 11.36 19.89 -0.44
C ILE A 80 10.29 20.97 -0.69
N ASP A 81 10.65 22.05 -1.36
CA ASP A 81 9.74 23.14 -1.69
C ASP A 81 8.59 22.67 -2.61
N PHE A 82 8.89 21.77 -3.54
CA PHE A 82 7.88 21.21 -4.43
C PHE A 82 6.87 20.33 -3.68
N ILE A 83 7.36 19.43 -2.77
CA ILE A 83 6.50 18.48 -2.05
C ILE A 83 5.73 19.17 -0.92
N TRP A 84 6.43 19.96 -0.10
CA TRP A 84 5.86 20.58 1.11
C TRP A 84 5.53 22.07 0.93
N LYS A 85 5.65 22.57 -0.30
CA LYS A 85 5.45 23.99 -0.63
C LYS A 85 6.31 24.88 0.30
N ASN A 86 5.78 25.96 0.80
CA ASN A 86 6.52 26.89 1.67
C ASN A 86 6.63 26.44 3.14
N ASN A 87 6.10 25.28 3.47
CA ASN A 87 6.10 24.77 4.87
C ASN A 87 7.43 24.15 5.27
N GLY A 88 8.29 23.82 4.29
CA GLY A 88 9.55 23.13 4.51
C GLY A 88 9.38 21.65 4.86
N PHE A 89 10.49 20.96 5.02
CA PHE A 89 10.49 19.56 5.44
C PHE A 89 10.03 19.42 6.90
N PRO A 90 9.07 18.53 7.23
CA PRO A 90 8.52 18.40 8.58
C PRO A 90 9.45 17.58 9.50
N ASP A 91 10.70 18.03 9.67
CA ASP A 91 11.74 17.36 10.46
C ASP A 91 11.55 17.45 11.96
N SER A 92 10.73 18.38 12.42
CA SER A 92 10.43 18.62 13.83
C SER A 92 9.07 18.06 14.27
N LYS A 93 8.30 17.44 13.36
CA LYS A 93 6.98 16.90 13.71
C LYS A 93 7.14 15.56 14.42
N LEU A 94 6.74 15.56 15.69
CA LEU A 94 6.71 14.35 16.53
C LEU A 94 5.31 13.71 16.47
N PRO A 95 5.18 12.41 16.83
CA PRO A 95 3.87 11.80 17.03
C PRO A 95 3.03 12.58 18.04
N ASN A 96 1.73 12.71 17.79
CA ASN A 96 0.80 13.38 18.67
C ASN A 96 0.65 12.63 20.00
N THR A 97 0.63 11.31 19.93
CA THR A 97 0.63 10.45 21.13
C THR A 97 1.51 9.23 20.91
N VAL A 98 2.12 8.77 22.01
CA VAL A 98 2.90 7.54 22.07
C VAL A 98 2.33 6.69 23.21
N ASN A 99 1.77 5.54 22.86
CA ASN A 99 1.32 4.55 23.83
C ASN A 99 2.43 3.50 23.96
N VAL A 100 3.14 3.54 25.06
CA VAL A 100 4.27 2.65 25.31
C VAL A 100 3.76 1.29 25.78
N ASP A 101 4.41 0.22 25.33
CA ASP A 101 4.18 -1.15 25.76
C ASP A 101 2.71 -1.61 25.58
N ILE A 102 2.18 -1.48 24.38
CA ILE A 102 0.84 -1.96 24.06
C ILE A 102 0.81 -3.49 23.94
N SER A 103 -0.27 -4.10 24.42
CA SER A 103 -0.54 -5.53 24.18
C SER A 103 -1.23 -5.71 22.84
N ASN A 104 -0.74 -6.64 22.00
CA ASN A 104 -1.37 -7.03 20.75
C ASN A 104 -1.12 -8.52 20.48
N SER A 105 -2.16 -9.32 20.62
CA SER A 105 -2.10 -10.80 20.50
C SER A 105 -1.58 -11.32 19.17
N LEU A 106 -1.54 -10.51 18.13
CA LEU A 106 -0.94 -10.88 16.85
C LEU A 106 0.57 -11.11 16.94
N TYR A 107 1.21 -10.58 17.98
CA TYR A 107 2.66 -10.59 18.15
C TYR A 107 3.13 -11.27 19.41
N ASP A 108 2.22 -11.93 20.15
CA ASP A 108 2.54 -12.64 21.41
C ASP A 108 3.56 -13.79 21.22
N ASP A 109 3.67 -14.31 20.01
CA ASP A 109 4.60 -15.39 19.63
C ASP A 109 5.95 -14.88 19.09
N PHE A 110 6.17 -13.56 19.06
CA PHE A 110 7.43 -13.01 18.59
C PHE A 110 8.59 -13.32 19.53
N LEU A 111 9.67 -13.79 18.95
CA LEU A 111 10.93 -14.01 19.66
C LEU A 111 11.73 -12.70 19.73
N ASN A 112 12.44 -12.48 20.82
CA ASN A 112 13.29 -11.30 21.03
C ASN A 112 12.52 -9.96 20.94
N LEU A 113 11.25 -9.94 21.33
CA LEU A 113 10.42 -8.75 21.42
C LEU A 113 10.32 -8.31 22.88
N GLU A 114 10.88 -7.13 23.22
CA GLU A 114 10.73 -6.52 24.55
C GLU A 114 9.35 -5.87 24.69
N ARG A 115 8.98 -5.01 23.73
CA ARG A 115 7.71 -4.28 23.75
C ARG A 115 7.34 -3.72 22.39
N ILE A 116 6.10 -3.29 22.29
CA ILE A 116 5.56 -2.57 21.14
C ILE A 116 5.08 -1.20 21.59
N ASP A 117 5.61 -0.14 20.99
CA ASP A 117 5.13 1.23 21.21
C ASP A 117 4.26 1.65 20.02
N GLN A 118 3.04 2.13 20.27
CA GLN A 118 2.14 2.64 19.25
C GLN A 118 2.31 4.15 19.12
N LEU A 119 2.61 4.60 17.93
CA LEU A 119 2.76 6.00 17.56
C LEU A 119 1.53 6.45 16.78
N ASN A 120 0.86 7.50 17.22
CA ASN A 120 -0.25 8.12 16.52
C ASN A 120 0.22 9.46 15.95
N ILE A 121 0.06 9.65 14.66
CA ILE A 121 0.48 10.84 13.94
C ILE A 121 -0.76 11.41 13.26
N GLU A 122 -1.14 12.61 13.66
CA GLU A 122 -2.17 13.37 12.98
C GLU A 122 -1.56 14.04 11.74
N MET A 123 -2.14 13.76 10.60
CA MET A 123 -1.77 14.35 9.32
C MET A 123 -2.76 15.46 8.95
N GLU A 124 -2.56 16.04 7.79
CA GLU A 124 -3.51 17.01 7.24
C GLU A 124 -4.91 16.39 7.06
N TYR A 125 -5.92 17.22 7.05
CA TYR A 125 -7.33 16.83 6.84
C TYR A 125 -7.90 15.90 7.91
N SER A 126 -7.39 15.95 9.16
CA SER A 126 -7.81 15.06 10.26
C SER A 126 -7.60 13.57 9.98
N ILE A 127 -6.68 13.26 9.07
CA ILE A 127 -6.27 11.87 8.80
C ILE A 127 -5.22 11.47 9.82
N ASN A 128 -5.39 10.31 10.42
CA ASN A 128 -4.44 9.77 11.38
C ASN A 128 -3.65 8.60 10.78
N SER A 129 -2.38 8.53 11.12
CA SER A 129 -1.52 7.40 10.84
C SER A 129 -1.10 6.75 12.15
N ILE A 130 -1.34 5.44 12.24
CA ILE A 130 -0.90 4.60 13.34
C ILE A 130 0.30 3.80 12.85
N SER A 131 1.37 3.83 13.65
CA SER A 131 2.59 3.06 13.40
C SER A 131 2.96 2.30 14.67
N TYR A 132 3.61 1.15 14.52
CA TYR A 132 4.13 0.37 15.62
C TYR A 132 5.65 0.38 15.60
N LEU A 133 6.25 0.70 16.73
CA LEU A 133 7.68 0.56 16.96
C LEU A 133 7.92 -0.71 17.80
N PHE A 134 8.44 -1.73 17.15
CA PHE A 134 8.83 -2.98 17.78
C PHE A 134 10.25 -2.84 18.31
N ILE A 135 10.44 -3.10 19.59
CA ILE A 135 11.72 -2.97 20.26
C ILE A 135 12.19 -4.36 20.70
N PRO A 136 13.39 -4.79 20.27
CA PRO A 136 13.93 -6.09 20.67
C PRO A 136 14.50 -6.03 22.09
N GLU A 137 14.49 -7.19 22.78
CA GLU A 137 15.11 -7.35 24.12
C GLU A 137 16.59 -6.95 24.12
N SER A 138 17.29 -7.20 23.03
CA SER A 138 18.70 -6.85 22.84
C SER A 138 18.87 -6.00 21.58
N SER A 139 18.83 -4.68 21.72
CA SER A 139 18.93 -3.77 20.58
C SER A 139 20.38 -3.56 20.12
N ASN A 140 20.61 -3.59 18.81
CA ASN A 140 21.87 -3.19 18.17
C ASN A 140 21.92 -1.67 17.86
N ASN A 141 20.95 -0.88 18.37
CA ASN A 141 20.79 0.56 18.14
C ASN A 141 20.57 0.93 16.66
N LYS A 142 20.02 0.03 15.86
CA LYS A 142 19.67 0.29 14.46
C LYS A 142 18.17 0.13 14.26
N LEU A 143 17.61 0.97 13.42
CA LEU A 143 16.20 1.00 13.08
C LEU A 143 15.98 0.55 11.64
N ILE A 144 15.03 -0.35 11.46
CA ILE A 144 14.44 -0.67 10.15
C ILE A 144 13.10 0.04 10.05
N ILE A 145 12.89 0.77 8.97
CA ILE A 145 11.59 1.32 8.62
C ILE A 145 10.92 0.34 7.66
N TYR A 146 9.81 -0.24 8.08
CA TYR A 146 9.09 -1.25 7.33
C TYR A 146 7.75 -0.75 6.83
N HIS A 147 7.53 -0.90 5.53
CA HIS A 147 6.27 -0.63 4.85
C HIS A 147 5.89 -1.81 3.96
N GLN A 148 4.69 -2.36 4.14
CA GLN A 148 4.24 -3.57 3.41
C GLN A 148 4.05 -3.35 1.90
N GLY A 149 4.01 -2.11 1.45
CA GLY A 149 3.75 -1.75 0.07
C GLY A 149 2.27 -1.42 -0.19
N HIS A 150 1.97 -1.16 -1.46
CA HIS A 150 0.65 -0.73 -1.91
C HIS A 150 -0.42 -1.81 -1.64
N GLY A 151 -1.53 -1.40 -1.05
CA GLY A 151 -2.66 -2.28 -0.77
C GLY A 151 -2.48 -3.23 0.42
N GLY A 152 -1.37 -3.12 1.17
CA GLY A 152 -1.11 -3.90 2.37
C GLY A 152 -1.03 -3.08 3.65
N ASP A 153 -1.38 -3.70 4.78
CA ASP A 153 -1.01 -3.23 6.09
C ASP A 153 0.20 -4.04 6.61
N PHE A 154 0.90 -3.51 7.61
CA PHE A 154 2.10 -4.17 8.12
C PHE A 154 1.81 -5.47 8.89
N TYR A 155 0.58 -5.77 9.26
CA TYR A 155 0.20 -7.06 9.84
C TYR A 155 0.53 -8.23 8.90
N LYS A 156 0.47 -8.01 7.60
CA LYS A 156 0.84 -9.02 6.59
C LYS A 156 2.35 -9.28 6.55
N GLY A 157 3.13 -8.37 7.08
CA GLY A 157 4.59 -8.48 7.15
C GLY A 157 5.12 -9.04 8.46
N LYS A 158 4.31 -9.75 9.23
CA LYS A 158 4.67 -10.33 10.52
C LYS A 158 6.01 -11.08 10.50
N GLU A 159 6.20 -11.97 9.54
CA GLU A 159 7.44 -12.74 9.38
C GLU A 159 8.67 -11.85 9.11
N THR A 160 8.50 -10.80 8.33
CA THR A 160 9.58 -9.84 8.04
C THR A 160 9.97 -9.05 9.28
N ILE A 161 8.99 -8.61 10.06
CA ILE A 161 9.22 -7.89 11.32
C ILE A 161 9.94 -8.81 12.31
N GLN A 162 9.46 -10.04 12.47
CA GLN A 162 10.08 -11.07 13.31
C GLN A 162 11.55 -11.30 12.92
N PHE A 163 11.83 -11.46 11.63
CA PHE A 163 13.19 -11.66 11.11
C PHE A 163 14.14 -10.55 11.55
N PHE A 164 13.73 -9.29 11.49
CA PHE A 164 14.58 -8.17 11.90
C PHE A 164 14.75 -8.09 13.42
N LEU A 165 13.71 -8.39 14.20
CA LEU A 165 13.80 -8.46 15.66
C LEU A 165 14.80 -9.53 16.12
N GLU A 166 14.80 -10.71 15.48
CA GLU A 166 15.78 -11.77 15.75
C GLU A 166 17.23 -11.37 15.44
N LYS A 167 17.42 -10.35 14.61
CA LYS A 167 18.71 -9.72 14.30
C LYS A 167 19.00 -8.49 15.14
N ASN A 168 18.23 -8.28 16.21
CA ASN A 168 18.38 -7.19 17.18
C ASN A 168 18.12 -5.78 16.60
N TYR A 169 17.39 -5.68 15.49
CA TYR A 169 16.95 -4.39 14.96
C TYR A 169 15.64 -3.96 15.61
N SER A 170 15.52 -2.69 15.95
CA SER A 170 14.20 -2.10 16.16
C SER A 170 13.49 -1.95 14.81
N VAL A 171 12.17 -2.14 14.77
CA VAL A 171 11.39 -2.04 13.55
C VAL A 171 10.26 -1.03 13.72
N LEU A 172 10.28 0.05 12.94
CA LEU A 172 9.15 0.96 12.82
C LEU A 172 8.30 0.51 11.64
N ALA A 173 7.14 -0.04 11.92
CA ALA A 173 6.21 -0.54 10.92
C ALA A 173 5.01 0.40 10.76
N PHE A 174 4.67 0.73 9.51
CA PHE A 174 3.52 1.56 9.19
C PHE A 174 2.80 1.10 7.92
N SER A 175 1.56 1.51 7.79
CA SER A 175 0.71 1.23 6.64
C SER A 175 0.36 2.52 5.91
N MET A 176 -0.08 2.40 4.67
CA MET A 176 -0.63 3.54 3.93
C MET A 176 -1.79 4.18 4.68
N PRO A 177 -2.00 5.49 4.55
CA PRO A 177 -3.21 6.13 5.03
C PRO A 177 -4.47 5.43 4.52
N LEU A 178 -5.51 5.38 5.33
CA LEU A 178 -6.80 4.75 5.05
C LEU A 178 -6.76 3.22 4.80
N LEU A 179 -5.65 2.56 5.08
CA LEU A 179 -5.51 1.10 4.99
C LEU A 179 -5.31 0.45 6.34
N GLY A 180 -5.83 -0.76 6.49
CA GLY A 180 -5.67 -1.57 7.70
C GLY A 180 -6.10 -0.82 8.96
N MET A 181 -5.19 -0.68 9.91
CA MET A 181 -5.43 0.08 11.14
C MET A 181 -5.63 1.59 10.92
N ASN A 182 -5.21 2.12 9.79
CA ASN A 182 -5.40 3.52 9.40
C ASN A 182 -6.74 3.74 8.69
N ASN A 183 -7.64 2.75 8.66
CA ASN A 183 -8.95 2.88 8.02
C ASN A 183 -9.80 3.91 8.77
N GLN A 184 -10.12 4.98 8.08
CA GLN A 184 -10.97 6.08 8.55
C GLN A 184 -12.06 6.33 7.52
N PRO A 185 -13.17 5.57 7.57
CA PRO A 185 -14.21 5.63 6.55
C PRO A 185 -14.94 6.99 6.48
N LEU A 186 -14.89 7.74 7.57
CA LEU A 186 -15.46 9.09 7.65
C LEU A 186 -14.38 10.02 8.18
N VAL A 187 -14.11 11.08 7.43
CA VAL A 187 -13.15 12.13 7.81
C VAL A 187 -13.87 13.47 7.77
N GLU A 188 -13.70 14.25 8.80
CA GLU A 188 -14.24 15.61 8.86
C GLU A 188 -13.19 16.62 8.40
N ILE A 189 -13.51 17.32 7.32
CA ILE A 189 -12.62 18.33 6.73
C ILE A 189 -13.21 19.71 7.00
N SER A 190 -12.40 20.56 7.59
CA SER A 190 -12.78 21.95 7.86
C SER A 190 -13.26 22.63 6.58
N ASN A 191 -14.41 23.31 6.64
CA ASN A 191 -15.07 24.01 5.55
C ASN A 191 -15.72 23.15 4.44
N ILE A 192 -15.58 21.82 4.47
CA ILE A 192 -16.20 20.91 3.51
C ILE A 192 -17.24 20.02 4.20
N GLY A 193 -16.99 19.63 5.45
CA GLY A 193 -17.82 18.72 6.22
C GLY A 193 -17.30 17.28 6.18
N THR A 194 -18.16 16.35 6.56
CA THR A 194 -17.81 14.92 6.65
C THR A 194 -17.76 14.29 5.27
N ILE A 195 -16.62 13.71 4.92
CA ILE A 195 -16.38 13.01 3.65
C ILE A 195 -16.19 11.53 3.94
N LYS A 196 -16.77 10.69 3.07
CA LYS A 196 -16.54 9.25 3.11
C LYS A 196 -15.30 8.90 2.30
N LEU A 197 -14.27 8.42 2.99
CA LEU A 197 -13.01 7.94 2.41
C LEU A 197 -12.91 6.43 2.64
N THR A 198 -12.98 5.64 1.59
CA THR A 198 -12.94 4.17 1.66
C THR A 198 -11.66 3.56 1.08
N SER A 199 -10.79 4.41 0.55
CA SER A 199 -9.54 3.99 -0.09
C SER A 199 -8.53 5.13 -0.01
N HIS A 200 -7.25 4.81 0.10
CA HIS A 200 -6.17 5.80 0.03
C HIS A 200 -6.15 6.57 -1.31
N GLU A 201 -6.71 6.01 -2.37
CA GLU A 201 -6.85 6.70 -3.66
C GLU A 201 -7.76 7.93 -3.58
N HIS A 202 -8.66 7.95 -2.61
CA HIS A 202 -9.53 9.12 -2.38
C HIS A 202 -8.76 10.34 -1.85
N LEU A 203 -7.54 10.16 -1.33
CA LEU A 203 -6.69 11.28 -0.91
C LEU A 203 -6.34 12.21 -2.07
N ARG A 204 -6.33 11.73 -3.30
CA ARG A 204 -6.07 12.55 -4.50
C ARG A 204 -7.05 13.70 -4.67
N PHE A 205 -8.27 13.55 -4.16
CA PHE A 205 -9.26 14.64 -4.21
C PHE A 205 -8.92 15.78 -3.24
N LEU A 206 -8.17 15.48 -2.19
CA LEU A 206 -7.76 16.47 -1.19
C LEU A 206 -6.52 17.25 -1.63
N GLU A 207 -5.69 16.66 -2.51
CA GLU A 207 -4.49 17.32 -3.04
C GLU A 207 -4.81 18.35 -4.13
N SER A 208 -5.99 18.27 -4.72
CA SER A 208 -6.43 19.16 -5.81
C SER A 208 -7.27 20.35 -5.35
N SER A 209 -7.57 20.47 -4.07
CA SER A 209 -8.27 21.56 -3.42
C SER A 209 -7.30 22.45 -2.65
#